data_0c7c147fccef4b3ed30b02b7708e2529
#
_entry.id   0c7c147fccef4b3ed30b02b7708e2529
#
_cell.length_a   1.000
_cell.length_b   1.000
_cell.length_c   1.000
_cell.angle_alpha   90.00
_cell.angle_beta   90.00
_cell.angle_gamma   90.00
#
_symmetry.space_group_name_H-M   'P 1'
#
loop_
_entity.id
_entity.type
_entity.pdbx_description
1 polymer ?
#
loop_
_entity_poly.entity_id
_entity_poly.type
_entity_poly.pdbx_seq_one_letter_code
_entity_poly.pdbx_strand_id
1 'polypeptide(L)'
;DIVTLDPVVFHAKKEAEKQCNCTFDYIVTMQPTSPLLRVETLDAGIDYTIREGFDTVISVVNKPHLSWGRDDSGRLCPLYQERKNRQELPPQYMETGAFVVAREACVKEHTRIGEKVSVFEVDERESIDIDSAGDWVLSESLMRRKKILFRVDGYVKLGLGHIYNCITLALSMVEHDVLLVTHEDAEPGIKKIKETNLPYRTFREETELKDII
;
A
#
# COMPACT_ATOMS: atom_id res chain seq x y z
N ASP A 1 -21.40 -18.02 -5.64
CA ASP A 1 -20.54 -18.83 -6.51
C ASP A 1 -19.72 -19.79 -5.67
N ILE A 2 -19.64 -21.04 -6.14
CA ILE A 2 -18.98 -22.14 -5.39
C ILE A 2 -17.55 -22.39 -5.94
N VAL A 3 -17.22 -21.78 -7.07
CA VAL A 3 -15.93 -22.00 -7.74
C VAL A 3 -14.89 -21.07 -7.15
N THR A 4 -13.80 -21.64 -6.66
CA THR A 4 -12.63 -20.89 -6.19
C THR A 4 -11.87 -20.28 -7.37
N LEU A 5 -10.96 -19.33 -7.10
CA LEU A 5 -10.25 -18.61 -8.14
C LEU A 5 -9.23 -19.46 -8.91
N ASP A 6 -8.62 -20.48 -8.28
CA ASP A 6 -7.57 -21.29 -8.90
C ASP A 6 -7.99 -22.03 -10.17
N PRO A 7 -9.16 -22.71 -10.24
CA PRO A 7 -9.65 -23.32 -11.48
C PRO A 7 -9.86 -22.29 -12.61
N VAL A 8 -10.32 -21.09 -12.28
CA VAL A 8 -10.56 -20.01 -13.24
C VAL A 8 -9.24 -19.54 -13.84
N VAL A 9 -8.24 -19.28 -13.01
CA VAL A 9 -6.90 -18.85 -13.44
C VAL A 9 -6.25 -19.93 -14.29
N PHE A 10 -6.34 -21.20 -13.89
CA PHE A 10 -5.80 -22.33 -14.65
C PHE A 10 -6.46 -22.47 -16.04
N HIS A 11 -7.78 -22.33 -16.11
CA HIS A 11 -8.50 -22.36 -17.38
C HIS A 11 -8.11 -21.17 -18.27
N ALA A 12 -8.08 -19.96 -17.72
CA ALA A 12 -7.71 -18.76 -18.45
C ALA A 12 -6.29 -18.85 -19.01
N LYS A 13 -5.33 -19.36 -18.21
CA LYS A 13 -3.96 -19.62 -18.67
C LYS A 13 -3.96 -20.54 -19.89
N LYS A 14 -4.63 -21.71 -19.81
CA LYS A 14 -4.68 -22.69 -20.91
C LYS A 14 -5.27 -22.11 -22.20
N GLU A 15 -6.34 -21.34 -22.08
CA GLU A 15 -6.97 -20.71 -23.25
C GLU A 15 -6.08 -19.62 -23.84
N ALA A 16 -5.40 -18.82 -23.01
CA ALA A 16 -4.46 -17.81 -23.49
C ALA A 16 -3.26 -18.45 -24.22
N GLU A 17 -2.65 -19.49 -23.67
CA GLU A 17 -1.54 -20.22 -24.28
C GLU A 17 -1.94 -20.80 -25.64
N LYS A 18 -3.14 -21.37 -25.74
CA LYS A 18 -3.69 -21.91 -26.96
C LYS A 18 -3.95 -20.83 -28.03
N GLN A 19 -4.52 -19.69 -27.64
CA GLN A 19 -4.82 -18.58 -28.54
C GLN A 19 -3.55 -17.89 -29.06
N CYS A 20 -2.56 -17.67 -28.16
CA CYS A 20 -1.30 -17.03 -28.50
C CYS A 20 -0.28 -18.01 -29.12
N ASN A 21 -0.54 -19.32 -29.10
CA ASN A 21 0.40 -20.37 -29.48
C ASN A 21 1.77 -20.21 -28.81
N CYS A 22 1.77 -19.90 -27.52
CA CYS A 22 2.98 -19.72 -26.71
C CYS A 22 2.75 -20.24 -25.30
N THR A 23 3.82 -20.37 -24.51
CA THR A 23 3.79 -20.61 -23.07
C THR A 23 4.25 -19.37 -22.35
N PHE A 24 3.74 -19.15 -21.14
CA PHE A 24 4.14 -18.05 -20.28
C PHE A 24 5.13 -18.55 -19.21
N ASP A 25 6.05 -17.70 -18.77
CA ASP A 25 6.97 -18.04 -17.65
C ASP A 25 6.29 -17.83 -16.30
N TYR A 26 5.48 -16.77 -16.19
CA TYR A 26 4.75 -16.38 -14.98
C TYR A 26 3.31 -15.99 -15.31
N ILE A 27 2.42 -16.28 -14.38
CA ILE A 27 1.02 -15.85 -14.41
C ILE A 27 0.80 -14.86 -13.29
N VAL A 28 0.34 -13.67 -13.62
CA VAL A 28 -0.05 -12.64 -12.66
C VAL A 28 -1.56 -12.63 -12.55
N THR A 29 -2.06 -12.89 -11.35
CA THR A 29 -3.49 -12.77 -11.03
C THR A 29 -3.72 -11.50 -10.27
N MET A 30 -4.64 -10.66 -10.74
CA MET A 30 -5.06 -9.42 -10.09
C MET A 30 -6.57 -9.45 -9.88
N GLN A 31 -7.05 -8.84 -8.80
CA GLN A 31 -8.48 -8.70 -8.56
C GLN A 31 -8.92 -7.24 -8.76
N PRO A 32 -10.03 -7.00 -9.49
CA PRO A 32 -10.53 -5.64 -9.75
C PRO A 32 -11.05 -4.94 -8.48
N THR A 33 -11.20 -5.70 -7.38
CA THR A 33 -11.58 -5.22 -6.06
C THR A 33 -10.45 -4.49 -5.32
N SER A 34 -9.22 -4.48 -5.86
CA SER A 34 -8.06 -3.75 -5.33
C SER A 34 -7.70 -2.53 -6.20
N PRO A 35 -8.56 -1.50 -6.29
CA PRO A 35 -8.43 -0.40 -7.26
C PRO A 35 -7.29 0.58 -6.95
N LEU A 36 -6.70 0.50 -5.77
CA LEU A 36 -5.63 1.40 -5.31
C LEU A 36 -4.23 0.84 -5.54
N LEU A 37 -4.12 -0.39 -6.09
CA LEU A 37 -2.84 -0.97 -6.48
C LEU A 37 -2.17 -0.11 -7.55
N ARG A 38 -0.94 0.33 -7.29
CA ARG A 38 -0.14 1.08 -8.26
C ARG A 38 0.63 0.16 -9.20
N VAL A 39 0.84 0.65 -10.41
CA VAL A 39 1.61 -0.07 -11.43
C VAL A 39 3.04 -0.33 -10.94
N GLU A 40 3.67 0.66 -10.32
CA GLU A 40 5.04 0.56 -9.80
C GLU A 40 5.17 -0.53 -8.72
N THR A 41 4.13 -0.69 -7.89
CA THR A 41 4.08 -1.74 -6.85
C THR A 41 3.94 -3.12 -7.47
N LEU A 42 3.10 -3.25 -8.49
CA LEU A 42 2.94 -4.50 -9.22
C LEU A 42 4.23 -4.91 -9.94
N ASP A 43 4.84 -3.97 -10.69
CA ASP A 43 6.11 -4.21 -11.39
C ASP A 43 7.21 -4.63 -10.42
N ALA A 44 7.34 -3.95 -9.28
CA ALA A 44 8.30 -4.32 -8.24
C ALA A 44 8.05 -5.72 -7.66
N GLY A 45 6.79 -6.12 -7.50
CA GLY A 45 6.40 -7.47 -7.08
C GLY A 45 6.78 -8.55 -8.10
N ILE A 46 6.58 -8.27 -9.39
CA ILE A 46 6.98 -9.15 -10.50
C ILE A 46 8.51 -9.28 -10.54
N ASP A 47 9.23 -8.16 -10.53
CA ASP A 47 10.70 -8.13 -10.54
C ASP A 47 11.29 -8.86 -9.33
N TYR A 48 10.70 -8.68 -8.14
CA TYR A 48 11.08 -9.41 -6.94
C TYR A 48 10.94 -10.92 -7.12
N THR A 49 9.82 -11.37 -7.68
CA THR A 49 9.55 -12.81 -7.93
C THR A 49 10.60 -13.41 -8.86
N ILE A 50 10.89 -12.71 -9.96
CA ILE A 50 11.83 -13.17 -10.99
C ILE A 50 13.26 -13.19 -10.46
N ARG A 51 13.71 -12.09 -9.86
CA ARG A 51 15.09 -11.93 -9.37
C ARG A 51 15.46 -12.92 -8.28
N GLU A 52 14.56 -13.16 -7.33
CA GLU A 52 14.81 -14.09 -6.20
C GLU A 52 14.46 -15.54 -6.57
N GLY A 53 13.87 -15.78 -7.73
CA GLY A 53 13.52 -17.09 -8.26
C GLY A 53 12.47 -17.80 -7.40
N PHE A 54 11.46 -17.07 -6.92
CA PHE A 54 10.32 -17.67 -6.21
C PHE A 54 9.37 -18.36 -7.20
N ASP A 55 8.70 -19.39 -6.71
CA ASP A 55 7.63 -20.05 -7.45
C ASP A 55 6.33 -19.26 -7.35
N THR A 56 6.09 -18.66 -6.19
CA THR A 56 4.90 -17.83 -5.95
C THR A 56 5.23 -16.69 -5.00
N VAL A 57 4.78 -15.49 -5.34
CA VAL A 57 4.78 -14.32 -4.45
C VAL A 57 3.37 -13.78 -4.35
N ILE A 58 2.96 -13.49 -3.11
CA ILE A 58 1.60 -13.06 -2.75
C ILE A 58 1.69 -11.66 -2.17
N SER A 59 0.85 -10.74 -2.64
CA SER A 59 0.72 -9.42 -2.04
C SER A 59 0.10 -9.48 -0.66
N VAL A 60 0.76 -8.86 0.31
CA VAL A 60 0.31 -8.86 1.71
C VAL A 60 0.42 -7.48 2.33
N VAL A 61 -0.29 -7.29 3.42
CA VAL A 61 -0.10 -6.15 4.32
C VAL A 61 0.27 -6.65 5.71
N ASN A 62 1.18 -5.96 6.37
CA ASN A 62 1.58 -6.31 7.72
C ASN A 62 0.64 -5.64 8.74
N LYS A 63 -0.30 -6.41 9.30
CA LYS A 63 -1.30 -5.94 10.27
C LYS A 63 -1.27 -6.77 11.56
N PRO A 64 -0.24 -6.61 12.41
CA PRO A 64 -0.17 -7.35 13.66
C PRO A 64 -1.32 -6.97 14.59
N HIS A 65 -2.03 -7.98 15.06
CA HIS A 65 -3.16 -7.85 15.97
C HIS A 65 -3.18 -8.95 17.04
N LEU A 66 -3.75 -8.62 18.20
CA LEU A 66 -4.06 -9.59 19.25
C LEU A 66 -5.34 -10.36 18.84
N SER A 67 -5.16 -11.57 18.34
CA SER A 67 -6.26 -12.39 17.80
C SER A 67 -6.67 -13.48 18.77
N TRP A 68 -7.95 -13.90 18.69
CA TRP A 68 -8.53 -15.00 19.46
C TRP A 68 -9.03 -16.08 18.51
N GLY A 69 -8.82 -17.31 18.89
CA GLY A 69 -9.33 -18.48 18.18
C GLY A 69 -10.11 -19.41 19.08
N ARG A 70 -10.48 -20.58 18.54
CA ARG A 70 -11.05 -21.70 19.32
C ARG A 70 -10.07 -22.85 19.32
N ASP A 71 -9.89 -23.48 20.48
CA ASP A 71 -9.15 -24.74 20.60
C ASP A 71 -9.99 -25.94 20.10
N ASP A 72 -9.39 -27.12 20.07
CA ASP A 72 -10.02 -28.34 19.59
C ASP A 72 -11.30 -28.73 20.38
N SER A 73 -11.49 -28.19 21.60
CA SER A 73 -12.69 -28.33 22.42
C SER A 73 -13.77 -27.28 22.13
N GLY A 74 -13.48 -26.32 21.19
CA GLY A 74 -14.35 -25.19 20.85
C GLY A 74 -14.29 -24.02 21.84
N ARG A 75 -13.41 -24.05 22.84
CA ARG A 75 -13.24 -22.99 23.84
C ARG A 75 -12.40 -21.83 23.26
N LEU A 76 -12.81 -20.59 23.54
CA LEU A 76 -12.07 -19.40 23.14
C LEU A 76 -10.71 -19.34 23.85
N CYS A 77 -9.65 -19.15 23.06
CA CYS A 77 -8.28 -18.96 23.55
C CYS A 77 -7.56 -17.86 22.76
N PRO A 78 -6.59 -17.14 23.38
CA PRO A 78 -5.75 -16.20 22.68
C PRO A 78 -4.80 -16.93 21.73
N LEU A 79 -4.59 -16.37 20.53
CA LEU A 79 -3.59 -16.83 19.57
C LEU A 79 -2.21 -16.18 19.77
N TYR A 80 -2.02 -15.48 20.89
CA TYR A 80 -0.79 -14.85 21.29
C TYR A 80 -0.31 -15.39 22.66
N GLN A 81 1.00 -15.41 22.85
CA GLN A 81 1.60 -15.89 24.11
C GLN A 81 1.59 -14.79 25.19
N GLU A 82 1.86 -13.57 24.81
CA GLU A 82 1.94 -12.42 25.69
C GLU A 82 1.18 -11.22 25.11
N ARG A 83 0.48 -10.48 25.98
CA ARG A 83 -0.26 -9.28 25.59
C ARG A 83 0.68 -8.09 25.51
N LYS A 84 1.17 -7.78 24.31
CA LYS A 84 2.08 -6.65 24.01
C LYS A 84 1.36 -5.51 23.33
N ASN A 85 2.02 -4.35 23.29
CA ASN A 85 1.60 -3.24 22.45
C ASN A 85 1.73 -3.62 20.97
N ARG A 86 0.88 -3.03 20.10
CA ARG A 86 0.84 -3.35 18.67
C ARG A 86 2.22 -3.30 17.99
N GLN A 87 3.05 -2.32 18.39
CA GLN A 87 4.40 -2.10 17.83
C GLN A 87 5.42 -3.18 18.23
N GLU A 88 5.13 -3.98 19.27
CA GLU A 88 5.98 -5.04 19.79
C GLU A 88 5.52 -6.43 19.36
N LEU A 89 4.38 -6.49 18.63
CA LEU A 89 3.87 -7.76 18.10
C LEU A 89 4.73 -8.22 16.90
N PRO A 90 4.92 -9.53 16.75
CA PRO A 90 5.59 -10.05 15.56
C PRO A 90 4.79 -9.70 14.30
N PRO A 91 5.45 -9.58 13.13
CA PRO A 91 4.77 -9.36 11.87
C PRO A 91 3.67 -10.40 11.63
N GLN A 92 2.50 -9.91 11.19
CA GLN A 92 1.37 -10.75 10.80
C GLN A 92 0.91 -10.33 9.41
N TYR A 93 1.24 -11.15 8.44
CA TYR A 93 0.94 -10.88 7.05
C TYR A 93 -0.46 -11.37 6.69
N MET A 94 -1.27 -10.47 6.14
CA MET A 94 -2.60 -10.75 5.62
C MET A 94 -2.58 -10.56 4.10
N GLU A 95 -3.09 -11.53 3.35
CA GLU A 95 -3.24 -11.41 1.90
C GLU A 95 -4.21 -10.26 1.56
N THR A 96 -3.86 -9.49 0.53
CA THR A 96 -4.63 -8.31 0.13
C THR A 96 -5.54 -8.56 -1.06
N GLY A 97 -5.38 -9.69 -1.75
CA GLY A 97 -6.07 -9.95 -3.02
C GLY A 97 -5.54 -9.12 -4.20
N ALA A 98 -4.69 -8.10 -3.97
CA ALA A 98 -4.26 -7.19 -5.01
C ALA A 98 -3.54 -7.90 -6.17
N PHE A 99 -2.55 -8.76 -5.86
CA PHE A 99 -1.94 -9.62 -6.87
C PHE A 99 -1.31 -10.88 -6.27
N VAL A 100 -1.24 -11.90 -7.12
CA VAL A 100 -0.40 -13.09 -6.94
C VAL A 100 0.41 -13.30 -8.21
N VAL A 101 1.73 -13.39 -8.09
CA VAL A 101 2.65 -13.76 -9.17
C VAL A 101 3.04 -15.21 -8.98
N ALA A 102 2.72 -16.08 -9.90
CA ALA A 102 3.04 -17.50 -9.83
C ALA A 102 3.78 -17.96 -11.09
N ARG A 103 4.83 -18.78 -10.92
CA ARG A 103 5.50 -19.45 -12.02
C ARG A 103 4.49 -20.34 -12.77
N GLU A 104 4.53 -20.35 -14.07
CA GLU A 104 3.56 -21.09 -14.92
C GLU A 104 3.36 -22.53 -14.45
N ALA A 105 4.46 -23.25 -14.16
CA ALA A 105 4.43 -24.64 -13.74
C ALA A 105 3.69 -24.90 -12.41
N CYS A 106 3.52 -23.86 -11.57
CA CYS A 106 2.81 -23.94 -10.29
C CYS A 106 1.30 -23.69 -10.44
N VAL A 107 0.86 -23.11 -11.56
CA VAL A 107 -0.57 -22.81 -11.81
C VAL A 107 -1.28 -24.08 -12.30
N LYS A 108 -2.00 -24.71 -11.36
CA LYS A 108 -2.77 -25.95 -11.57
C LYS A 108 -4.24 -25.72 -11.23
N GLU A 109 -5.08 -26.71 -11.50
CA GLU A 109 -6.53 -26.62 -11.31
C GLU A 109 -6.96 -26.29 -9.86
N HIS A 110 -6.15 -26.69 -8.87
CA HIS A 110 -6.53 -26.52 -7.45
C HIS A 110 -5.52 -25.68 -6.65
N THR A 111 -4.50 -25.15 -7.29
CA THR A 111 -3.49 -24.31 -6.64
C THR A 111 -2.66 -23.53 -7.64
N ARG A 112 -2.16 -22.38 -7.22
CA ARG A 112 -1.11 -21.59 -7.86
C ARG A 112 0.05 -21.32 -6.90
N ILE A 113 0.09 -22.06 -5.78
CA ILE A 113 1.14 -21.96 -4.78
C ILE A 113 2.17 -23.06 -5.04
N GLY A 114 3.42 -22.65 -5.27
CA GLY A 114 4.56 -23.53 -5.47
C GLY A 114 5.25 -23.92 -4.16
N GLU A 115 6.47 -24.45 -4.25
CA GLU A 115 7.25 -24.84 -3.08
C GLU A 115 8.03 -23.66 -2.49
N LYS A 116 8.65 -22.83 -3.35
CA LYS A 116 9.40 -21.64 -2.93
C LYS A 116 8.49 -20.40 -2.93
N VAL A 117 7.82 -20.16 -1.81
CA VAL A 117 6.86 -19.06 -1.65
C VAL A 117 7.46 -17.90 -0.89
N SER A 118 7.10 -16.68 -1.27
CA SER A 118 7.37 -15.48 -0.51
C SER A 118 6.18 -14.54 -0.52
N VAL A 119 6.26 -13.49 0.29
CA VAL A 119 5.27 -12.41 0.34
C VAL A 119 5.90 -11.10 -0.11
N PHE A 120 5.08 -10.24 -0.70
CA PHE A 120 5.44 -8.87 -1.07
C PHE A 120 4.55 -7.90 -0.29
N GLU A 121 5.15 -7.14 0.62
CA GLU A 121 4.42 -6.20 1.44
C GLU A 121 4.08 -4.95 0.63
N VAL A 122 2.78 -4.64 0.54
CA VAL A 122 2.26 -3.44 -0.14
C VAL A 122 1.90 -2.36 0.88
N ASP A 123 1.79 -1.12 0.42
CA ASP A 123 1.34 -0.01 1.25
C ASP A 123 -0.08 -0.26 1.79
N GLU A 124 -0.38 0.22 2.99
CA GLU A 124 -1.67 0.00 3.64
C GLU A 124 -2.85 0.55 2.81
N ARG A 125 -2.64 1.62 2.04
CA ARG A 125 -3.65 2.16 1.13
C ARG A 125 -3.88 1.24 -0.07
N GLU A 126 -2.82 0.62 -0.59
CA GLU A 126 -2.90 -0.34 -1.72
C GLU A 126 -3.48 -1.69 -1.30
N SER A 127 -3.55 -1.96 0.01
CA SER A 127 -4.08 -3.21 0.56
C SER A 127 -5.60 -3.24 0.69
N ILE A 128 -6.29 -2.18 0.30
CA ILE A 128 -7.76 -2.12 0.43
C ILE A 128 -8.40 -2.97 -0.65
N ASP A 129 -9.16 -3.95 -0.21
CA ASP A 129 -10.01 -4.80 -1.04
C ASP A 129 -11.48 -4.40 -0.83
N ILE A 130 -12.24 -4.24 -1.91
CA ILE A 130 -13.63 -3.77 -1.85
C ILE A 130 -14.57 -4.96 -1.64
N ASP A 131 -14.81 -5.31 -0.39
CA ASP A 131 -15.76 -6.34 0.01
C ASP A 131 -17.09 -5.76 0.53
N SER A 132 -17.09 -4.51 0.94
CA SER A 132 -18.23 -3.83 1.53
C SER A 132 -18.47 -2.43 0.95
N ALA A 133 -19.68 -1.88 1.20
CA ALA A 133 -19.98 -0.49 0.84
C ALA A 133 -19.05 0.51 1.56
N GLY A 134 -18.55 0.18 2.74
CA GLY A 134 -17.57 0.99 3.47
C GLY A 134 -16.23 1.06 2.73
N ASP A 135 -15.74 -0.08 2.24
CA ASP A 135 -14.49 -0.14 1.46
C ASP A 135 -14.62 0.62 0.14
N TRP A 136 -15.78 0.55 -0.50
CA TRP A 136 -16.06 1.35 -1.70
C TRP A 136 -15.92 2.84 -1.43
N VAL A 137 -16.60 3.36 -0.39
CA VAL A 137 -16.54 4.79 -0.03
C VAL A 137 -15.12 5.21 0.32
N LEU A 138 -14.40 4.37 1.06
CA LEU A 138 -13.00 4.63 1.41
C LEU A 138 -12.11 4.66 0.17
N SER A 139 -12.22 3.68 -0.71
CA SER A 139 -11.45 3.59 -1.96
C SER A 139 -11.73 4.80 -2.86
N GLU A 140 -12.99 5.16 -3.04
CA GLU A 140 -13.40 6.33 -3.83
C GLU A 140 -12.81 7.64 -3.25
N SER A 141 -12.87 7.81 -1.93
CA SER A 141 -12.27 8.96 -1.25
C SER A 141 -10.76 9.03 -1.50
N LEU A 142 -10.05 7.91 -1.36
CA LEU A 142 -8.61 7.84 -1.58
C LEU A 142 -8.21 8.08 -3.04
N MET A 143 -8.98 7.57 -4.00
CA MET A 143 -8.76 7.82 -5.44
C MET A 143 -8.97 9.29 -5.84
N ARG A 144 -9.85 10.00 -5.12
CA ARG A 144 -10.10 11.43 -5.35
C ARG A 144 -9.07 12.36 -4.72
N ARG A 145 -8.19 11.85 -3.85
CA ARG A 145 -7.16 12.65 -3.21
C ARG A 145 -6.25 13.31 -4.25
N LYS A 146 -5.93 14.56 -4.00
CA LYS A 146 -4.96 15.32 -4.81
C LYS A 146 -3.72 15.61 -3.98
N LYS A 147 -2.57 15.60 -4.62
CA LYS A 147 -1.32 16.08 -4.03
C LYS A 147 -1.31 17.60 -4.15
N ILE A 148 -1.24 18.29 -3.02
CA ILE A 148 -1.27 19.76 -2.95
C ILE A 148 0.00 20.24 -2.28
N LEU A 149 0.75 21.08 -3.00
CA LEU A 149 1.97 21.70 -2.50
C LEU A 149 1.68 23.13 -2.04
N PHE A 150 2.05 23.45 -0.81
CA PHE A 150 2.11 24.82 -0.31
C PHE A 150 3.57 25.28 -0.22
N ARG A 151 3.97 26.22 -1.07
CA ARG A 151 5.25 26.94 -0.95
C ARG A 151 5.03 28.18 -0.07
N VAL A 152 5.63 28.18 1.13
CA VAL A 152 5.44 29.29 2.08
C VAL A 152 6.67 29.48 2.97
N ASP A 153 7.11 30.72 3.16
CA ASP A 153 8.18 31.08 4.07
C ASP A 153 7.67 31.96 5.23
N GLY A 154 8.31 31.83 6.36
CA GLY A 154 8.04 32.65 7.53
C GLY A 154 9.31 33.18 8.17
N TYR A 155 9.57 34.48 7.95
CA TYR A 155 10.73 35.19 8.52
C TYR A 155 10.27 36.19 9.59
N VAL A 156 11.14 36.47 10.56
CA VAL A 156 10.86 37.49 11.61
C VAL A 156 10.49 38.84 11.01
N LYS A 157 11.20 39.23 9.95
CA LYS A 157 11.01 40.55 9.29
C LYS A 157 9.73 40.65 8.44
N LEU A 158 9.25 39.53 7.89
CA LEU A 158 8.06 39.48 7.02
C LEU A 158 6.81 39.10 7.79
N GLY A 159 6.96 38.65 9.04
CA GLY A 159 5.87 38.15 9.85
C GLY A 159 5.50 36.68 9.55
N LEU A 160 4.66 36.12 10.37
CA LEU A 160 4.23 34.70 10.30
C LEU A 160 2.81 34.52 9.75
N GLY A 161 2.17 35.60 9.29
CA GLY A 161 0.76 35.54 8.86
C GLY A 161 0.52 34.53 7.72
N HIS A 162 1.41 34.49 6.74
CA HIS A 162 1.32 33.54 5.61
C HIS A 162 1.46 32.08 6.06
N ILE A 163 2.40 31.80 7.00
CA ILE A 163 2.57 30.46 7.58
C ILE A 163 1.29 30.00 8.29
N TYR A 164 0.72 30.85 9.14
CA TYR A 164 -0.53 30.51 9.85
C TYR A 164 -1.68 30.24 8.89
N ASN A 165 -1.82 31.08 7.84
CA ASN A 165 -2.86 30.88 6.84
C ASN A 165 -2.65 29.57 6.07
N CYS A 166 -1.42 29.26 5.65
CA CYS A 166 -1.11 28.00 4.96
C CYS A 166 -1.35 26.78 5.87
N ILE A 167 -0.93 26.83 7.11
CA ILE A 167 -1.19 25.75 8.10
C ILE A 167 -2.71 25.54 8.25
N THR A 168 -3.47 26.63 8.42
CA THR A 168 -4.92 26.54 8.59
C THR A 168 -5.59 25.92 7.36
N LEU A 169 -5.21 26.35 6.16
CA LEU A 169 -5.72 25.78 4.91
C LEU A 169 -5.32 24.30 4.77
N ALA A 170 -4.05 23.97 5.01
CA ALA A 170 -3.56 22.60 4.95
C ALA A 170 -4.30 21.66 5.91
N LEU A 171 -4.55 22.10 7.14
CA LEU A 171 -5.32 21.35 8.13
C LEU A 171 -6.81 21.20 7.76
N SER A 172 -7.36 22.10 6.97
CA SER A 172 -8.74 21.98 6.47
C SER A 172 -8.87 21.02 5.29
N MET A 173 -7.77 20.71 4.61
CA MET A 173 -7.75 19.87 3.41
C MET A 173 -7.50 18.38 3.74
N VAL A 174 -8.23 17.85 4.71
CA VAL A 174 -8.07 16.45 5.20
C VAL A 174 -8.30 15.38 4.12
N GLU A 175 -9.02 15.73 3.06
CA GLU A 175 -9.31 14.84 1.93
C GLU A 175 -8.17 14.81 0.89
N HIS A 176 -7.07 15.54 1.11
CA HIS A 176 -5.97 15.67 0.16
C HIS A 176 -4.62 15.38 0.82
N ASP A 177 -3.64 15.02 0.01
CA ASP A 177 -2.26 14.84 0.46
C ASP A 177 -1.51 16.18 0.34
N VAL A 178 -1.37 16.85 1.48
CA VAL A 178 -0.75 18.18 1.53
C VAL A 178 0.71 18.07 1.92
N LEU A 179 1.59 18.80 1.22
CA LEU A 179 2.99 18.99 1.54
C LEU A 179 3.29 20.49 1.66
N LEU A 180 3.89 20.91 2.76
CA LEU A 180 4.42 22.26 2.90
C LEU A 180 5.90 22.25 2.50
N VAL A 181 6.31 23.28 1.74
CA VAL A 181 7.70 23.48 1.34
C VAL A 181 8.13 24.90 1.73
N THR A 182 9.25 25.01 2.43
CA THR A 182 9.75 26.27 2.97
C THR A 182 11.27 26.36 2.83
N HIS A 183 11.81 27.57 2.71
CA HIS A 183 13.25 27.78 2.70
C HIS A 183 13.87 27.41 4.05
N GLU A 184 15.07 26.83 4.07
CA GLU A 184 15.75 26.40 5.30
C GLU A 184 16.02 27.53 6.30
N ASP A 185 16.27 28.76 5.79
CA ASP A 185 16.49 29.95 6.62
C ASP A 185 15.21 30.51 7.26
N ALA A 186 14.05 29.97 6.91
CA ALA A 186 12.75 30.38 7.47
C ALA A 186 12.47 29.73 8.85
N GLU A 187 13.45 29.74 9.74
CA GLU A 187 13.39 29.06 11.05
C GLU A 187 12.11 29.33 11.84
N PRO A 188 11.60 30.58 11.99
CA PRO A 188 10.36 30.83 12.72
C PRO A 188 9.16 30.14 12.09
N GLY A 189 9.10 30.08 10.75
CA GLY A 189 8.07 29.37 9.99
C GLY A 189 8.17 27.86 10.20
N ILE A 190 9.37 27.30 10.06
CA ILE A 190 9.65 25.88 10.29
C ILE A 190 9.22 25.43 11.69
N LYS A 191 9.52 26.25 12.72
CA LYS A 191 9.11 25.95 14.08
C LYS A 191 7.60 25.84 14.20
N LYS A 192 6.84 26.71 13.52
CA LYS A 192 5.37 26.66 13.53
C LYS A 192 4.81 25.45 12.78
N ILE A 193 5.42 25.07 11.68
CA ILE A 193 5.02 23.85 10.94
C ILE A 193 5.28 22.62 11.82
N LYS A 194 6.42 22.55 12.52
CA LYS A 194 6.76 21.44 13.44
C LYS A 194 5.80 21.28 14.63
N GLU A 195 5.09 22.34 15.01
CA GLU A 195 4.03 22.28 16.05
C GLU A 195 2.78 21.52 15.54
N THR A 196 2.73 21.21 14.23
CA THR A 196 1.65 20.46 13.58
C THR A 196 2.14 19.09 13.14
N ASN A 197 1.23 18.21 12.77
CA ASN A 197 1.57 16.91 12.16
C ASN A 197 1.63 16.98 10.61
N LEU A 198 1.65 18.18 10.03
CA LEU A 198 1.70 18.36 8.58
C LEU A 198 3.08 17.96 8.04
N PRO A 199 3.14 17.19 6.95
CA PRO A 199 4.39 16.89 6.28
C PRO A 199 5.00 18.15 5.69
N TYR A 200 6.32 18.29 5.82
CA TYR A 200 7.05 19.41 5.22
C TYR A 200 8.42 18.99 4.70
N ARG A 201 8.96 19.80 3.76
CA ARG A 201 10.31 19.72 3.25
C ARG A 201 10.94 21.12 3.27
N THR A 202 12.24 21.17 3.44
CA THR A 202 13.02 22.40 3.29
C THR A 202 13.87 22.34 2.03
N PHE A 203 14.21 23.48 1.46
CA PHE A 203 15.12 23.62 0.32
C PHE A 203 16.06 24.81 0.55
N ARG A 204 17.22 24.81 -0.10
CA ARG A 204 18.21 25.89 -0.12
C ARG A 204 18.12 26.71 -1.39
N GLU A 205 18.08 26.02 -2.51
CA GLU A 205 18.01 26.64 -3.83
C GLU A 205 16.70 26.26 -4.52
N GLU A 206 16.13 27.19 -5.29
CA GLU A 206 14.85 26.93 -5.99
C GLU A 206 14.94 25.80 -7.01
N THR A 207 16.16 25.45 -7.45
CA THR A 207 16.42 24.32 -8.32
C THR A 207 16.06 22.97 -7.65
N GLU A 208 16.23 22.87 -6.34
CA GLU A 208 15.91 21.67 -5.54
C GLU A 208 14.40 21.39 -5.46
N LEU A 209 13.56 22.41 -5.73
CA LEU A 209 12.10 22.22 -5.73
C LEU A 209 11.63 21.21 -6.76
N LYS A 210 12.37 21.00 -7.85
CA LYS A 210 12.03 20.00 -8.87
C LYS A 210 12.18 18.57 -8.37
N ASP A 211 13.06 18.35 -7.39
CA ASP A 211 13.35 17.04 -6.83
C ASP A 211 12.41 16.74 -5.63
N ILE A 212 11.71 17.76 -5.14
CA ILE A 212 10.76 17.66 -4.02
C ILE A 212 9.33 17.37 -4.51
N ILE A 213 9.02 17.76 -5.75
CA ILE A 213 7.71 17.63 -6.40
C ILE A 213 7.61 16.33 -7.19
#